data_f6fae1e46a5db619884344d675b83bc4
#
_entry.id   f6fae1e46a5db619884344d675b83bc4
#
_cell.length_a   1.000
_cell.length_b   1.000
_cell.length_c   1.000
_cell.angle_alpha   90.00
_cell.angle_beta   90.00
_cell.angle_gamma   90.00
#
_symmetry.space_group_name_H-M   'P 1'
#
loop_
_entity.id
_entity.type
_entity.pdbx_description
1 polymer ?
#
loop_
_entity_poly.entity_id
_entity_poly.type
_entity_poly.pdbx_seq_one_letter_code
_entity_poly.pdbx_strand_id
1 'polypeptide(L)'
;MNEFFSAAVEQARRNFNAGAVPIGSLLVCDGKIIGHGRNRRHAGNAILHAEIDCLQDAGRLSAEVYQRCTLYSTLSPCPMCSGAALLFKIPHVIVGESVTFQGPQALLEANDVRVEVLQDRECIEMMVTFMAANVELWAEDIAVSPEEVRREIERIEKHLAADG
;
A
#
# COMPACT_ATOMS: atom_id res chain seq x y z
N MET A 1 -11.75 8.22 11.63
CA MET A 1 -11.08 7.34 10.64
C MET A 1 -12.17 6.66 9.82
N ASN A 2 -12.03 6.60 8.50
CA ASN A 2 -13.00 5.92 7.62
C ASN A 2 -12.95 4.42 7.89
N GLU A 3 -14.11 3.76 8.05
CA GLU A 3 -14.21 2.32 8.38
C GLU A 3 -13.50 1.41 7.36
N PHE A 4 -13.52 1.77 6.07
CA PHE A 4 -12.82 1.03 5.02
C PHE A 4 -11.31 1.13 5.17
N PHE A 5 -10.80 2.34 5.47
CA PHE A 5 -9.36 2.49 5.71
C PHE A 5 -8.92 1.70 6.96
N SER A 6 -9.71 1.73 8.03
CA SER A 6 -9.44 0.90 9.22
C SER A 6 -9.36 -0.59 8.89
N ALA A 7 -10.22 -1.08 7.99
CA ALA A 7 -10.17 -2.48 7.54
C ALA A 7 -8.94 -2.78 6.68
N ALA A 8 -8.43 -1.83 5.89
CA ALA A 8 -7.15 -1.97 5.18
C ALA A 8 -5.98 -2.04 6.16
N VAL A 9 -5.96 -1.18 7.19
CA VAL A 9 -4.95 -1.21 8.26
C VAL A 9 -4.97 -2.54 9.00
N GLU A 10 -6.15 -3.13 9.23
CA GLU A 10 -6.26 -4.46 9.85
C GLU A 10 -5.58 -5.56 9.00
N GLN A 11 -5.64 -5.49 7.67
CA GLN A 11 -4.89 -6.41 6.80
C GLN A 11 -3.37 -6.22 6.97
N ALA A 12 -2.92 -4.97 7.08
CA ALA A 12 -1.51 -4.65 7.35
C ALA A 12 -1.05 -5.19 8.72
N ARG A 13 -1.84 -5.00 9.77
CA ARG A 13 -1.56 -5.53 11.13
C ARG A 13 -1.42 -7.04 11.15
N ARG A 14 -2.26 -7.77 10.40
CA ARG A 14 -2.15 -9.24 10.29
C ARG A 14 -0.80 -9.66 9.72
N ASN A 15 -0.31 -8.96 8.70
CA ASN A 15 1.01 -9.21 8.15
C ASN A 15 2.11 -8.81 9.14
N PHE A 16 1.99 -7.65 9.80
CA PHE A 16 2.95 -7.20 10.81
C PHE A 16 3.14 -8.23 11.92
N ASN A 17 2.03 -8.73 12.47
CA ASN A 17 2.04 -9.74 13.52
C ASN A 17 2.58 -11.10 13.06
N ALA A 18 2.53 -11.38 11.75
CA ALA A 18 3.10 -12.57 11.13
C ALA A 18 4.58 -12.38 10.69
N GLY A 19 5.19 -11.20 10.91
CA GLY A 19 6.55 -10.88 10.47
C GLY A 19 6.68 -10.69 8.97
N ALA A 20 5.57 -10.47 8.25
CA ALA A 20 5.53 -10.20 6.82
C ALA A 20 5.38 -8.71 6.54
N VAL A 21 5.61 -8.30 5.28
CA VAL A 21 5.50 -6.88 4.86
C VAL A 21 4.13 -6.32 5.24
N PRO A 22 4.04 -5.29 6.13
CA PRO A 22 2.80 -4.83 6.72
C PRO A 22 2.03 -3.88 5.81
N ILE A 23 1.62 -4.37 4.65
CA ILE A 23 0.81 -3.63 3.69
C ILE A 23 -0.51 -4.35 3.51
N GLY A 24 -1.61 -3.59 3.64
CA GLY A 24 -2.97 -4.06 3.44
C GLY A 24 -3.70 -3.21 2.40
N SER A 25 -4.66 -3.82 1.70
CA SER A 25 -5.46 -3.15 0.68
C SER A 25 -6.90 -3.64 0.69
N LEU A 26 -7.82 -2.77 0.27
CA LEU A 26 -9.23 -3.08 0.04
C LEU A 26 -9.69 -2.51 -1.30
N LEU A 27 -10.61 -3.21 -1.94
CA LEU A 27 -11.39 -2.67 -3.05
C LEU A 27 -12.83 -2.47 -2.57
N VAL A 28 -13.31 -1.23 -2.64
CA VAL A 28 -14.66 -0.84 -2.22
C VAL A 28 -15.45 -0.37 -3.43
N CYS A 29 -16.63 -0.93 -3.64
CA CYS A 29 -17.57 -0.53 -4.69
C CYS A 29 -18.93 -0.22 -4.07
N ASP A 30 -19.48 0.96 -4.38
CA ASP A 30 -20.81 1.38 -3.91
C ASP A 30 -21.01 1.19 -2.39
N GLY A 31 -19.98 1.52 -1.59
CA GLY A 31 -20.02 1.41 -0.13
C GLY A 31 -19.89 -0.03 0.41
N LYS A 32 -19.47 -0.98 -0.41
CA LYS A 32 -19.25 -2.37 0.01
C LYS A 32 -17.82 -2.81 -0.30
N ILE A 33 -17.20 -3.49 0.65
CA ILE A 33 -15.92 -4.15 0.42
C ILE A 33 -16.16 -5.36 -0.49
N ILE A 34 -15.47 -5.40 -1.63
CA ILE A 34 -15.55 -6.48 -2.62
C ILE A 34 -14.23 -7.21 -2.84
N GLY A 35 -13.15 -6.75 -2.21
CA GLY A 35 -11.86 -7.41 -2.20
C GLY A 35 -11.02 -6.99 -1.00
N HIS A 36 -10.26 -7.94 -0.47
CA HIS A 36 -9.30 -7.75 0.60
C HIS A 36 -7.92 -8.22 0.11
N GLY A 37 -6.87 -7.49 0.46
CA GLY A 37 -5.52 -7.88 0.10
C GLY A 37 -4.50 -7.54 1.17
N ARG A 38 -3.44 -8.34 1.18
CA ARG A 38 -2.24 -8.09 1.98
C ARG A 38 -1.01 -8.54 1.20
N ASN A 39 0.14 -7.97 1.46
CA ASN A 39 1.36 -8.37 0.78
C ASN A 39 1.67 -9.84 1.04
N ARG A 40 1.85 -10.64 -0.02
CA ARG A 40 2.13 -12.09 0.04
C ARG A 40 3.47 -12.47 -0.59
N ARG A 41 4.39 -11.53 -0.75
CA ARG A 41 5.72 -11.85 -1.31
C ARG A 41 6.46 -12.91 -0.51
N HIS A 42 6.30 -12.92 0.81
CA HIS A 42 6.84 -13.95 1.71
C HIS A 42 6.36 -15.38 1.39
N ALA A 43 5.24 -15.52 0.67
CA ALA A 43 4.73 -16.82 0.20
C ALA A 43 5.33 -17.25 -1.14
N GLY A 44 6.39 -16.59 -1.62
CA GLY A 44 7.11 -16.94 -2.84
C GLY A 44 6.51 -16.37 -4.13
N ASN A 45 5.65 -15.35 -4.04
CA ASN A 45 5.04 -14.70 -5.21
C ASN A 45 5.49 -13.23 -5.30
N ALA A 46 6.39 -12.94 -6.24
CA ALA A 46 7.00 -11.63 -6.40
C ALA A 46 6.01 -10.48 -6.74
N ILE A 47 4.86 -10.80 -7.34
CA ILE A 47 3.90 -9.80 -7.79
C ILE A 47 2.70 -9.62 -6.86
N LEU A 48 2.48 -10.49 -5.88
CA LEU A 48 1.36 -10.37 -4.96
C LEU A 48 1.62 -9.31 -3.87
N HIS A 49 1.68 -8.06 -4.31
CA HIS A 49 1.52 -6.92 -3.42
C HIS A 49 0.09 -6.85 -2.89
N ALA A 50 -0.16 -6.08 -1.85
CA ALA A 50 -1.48 -6.01 -1.21
C ALA A 50 -2.59 -5.60 -2.19
N GLU A 51 -2.32 -4.66 -3.07
CA GLU A 51 -3.27 -4.17 -4.08
C GLU A 51 -3.59 -5.26 -5.12
N ILE A 52 -2.56 -6.01 -5.57
CA ILE A 52 -2.77 -7.11 -6.53
C ILE A 52 -3.50 -8.28 -5.87
N ASP A 53 -3.15 -8.64 -4.63
CA ASP A 53 -3.87 -9.65 -3.84
C ASP A 53 -5.35 -9.25 -3.66
N CYS A 54 -5.61 -7.97 -3.40
CA CYS A 54 -6.96 -7.41 -3.29
C CYS A 54 -7.75 -7.51 -4.60
N LEU A 55 -7.14 -7.17 -5.73
CA LEU A 55 -7.78 -7.28 -7.04
C LEU A 55 -8.04 -8.75 -7.41
N GLN A 56 -7.14 -9.65 -7.02
CA GLN A 56 -7.32 -11.09 -7.21
C GLN A 56 -8.47 -11.64 -6.35
N ASP A 57 -8.60 -11.20 -5.09
CA ASP A 57 -9.69 -11.58 -4.18
C ASP A 57 -11.04 -11.08 -4.70
N ALA A 58 -11.11 -9.86 -5.23
CA ALA A 58 -12.31 -9.32 -5.86
C ALA A 58 -12.75 -10.10 -7.09
N GLY A 59 -11.84 -10.85 -7.72
CA GLY A 59 -12.09 -11.65 -8.90
C GLY A 59 -12.26 -10.82 -10.19
N ARG A 60 -12.81 -11.46 -11.22
CA ARG A 60 -13.02 -10.80 -12.50
C ARG A 60 -14.28 -9.94 -12.49
N LEU A 61 -14.08 -8.63 -12.49
CA LEU A 61 -15.14 -7.63 -12.54
C LEU A 61 -15.27 -7.02 -13.95
N SER A 62 -16.44 -6.43 -14.25
CA SER A 62 -16.59 -5.62 -15.46
C SER A 62 -15.92 -4.25 -15.30
N ALA A 63 -15.58 -3.62 -16.43
CA ALA A 63 -15.02 -2.27 -16.42
C ALA A 63 -15.91 -1.24 -15.70
N GLU A 64 -17.22 -1.39 -15.86
CA GLU A 64 -18.22 -0.51 -15.21
C GLU A 64 -18.18 -0.63 -13.66
N VAL A 65 -17.91 -1.82 -13.15
CA VAL A 65 -17.74 -2.03 -11.68
C VAL A 65 -16.48 -1.36 -11.22
N TYR A 66 -15.34 -1.59 -11.88
CA TYR A 66 -14.06 -0.96 -11.49
C TYR A 66 -14.13 0.57 -11.48
N GLN A 67 -14.86 1.19 -12.43
CA GLN A 67 -15.03 2.63 -12.53
C GLN A 67 -15.86 3.25 -11.38
N ARG A 68 -16.48 2.44 -10.55
CA ARG A 68 -17.19 2.86 -9.32
C ARG A 68 -16.43 2.48 -8.04
N CYS A 69 -15.26 1.87 -8.20
CA CYS A 69 -14.47 1.42 -7.05
C CYS A 69 -13.58 2.54 -6.49
N THR A 70 -13.26 2.39 -5.22
CA THR A 70 -12.14 3.05 -4.54
C THR A 70 -11.18 1.98 -4.07
N LEU A 71 -9.91 2.13 -4.42
CA LEU A 71 -8.82 1.29 -3.93
C LEU A 71 -8.21 1.94 -2.69
N TYR A 72 -8.17 1.23 -1.58
CA TYR A 72 -7.45 1.62 -0.38
C TYR A 72 -6.14 0.83 -0.30
N SER A 73 -5.04 1.50 -0.02
CA SER A 73 -3.76 0.86 0.28
C SER A 73 -3.08 1.56 1.45
N THR A 74 -2.54 0.81 2.39
CA THR A 74 -1.86 1.40 3.56
C THR A 74 -0.52 2.02 3.21
N LEU A 75 0.08 1.64 2.08
CA LEU A 75 1.29 2.24 1.53
C LEU A 75 1.03 2.76 0.12
N SER A 76 1.75 3.80 -0.29
CA SER A 76 1.69 4.34 -1.65
C SER A 76 1.93 3.23 -2.70
N PRO A 77 1.00 3.01 -3.66
CA PRO A 77 1.12 1.95 -4.64
C PRO A 77 2.39 2.07 -5.49
N CYS A 78 3.11 0.97 -5.67
CA CYS A 78 4.27 0.91 -6.55
C CYS A 78 3.86 1.06 -8.04
N PRO A 79 4.81 1.20 -8.99
CA PRO A 79 4.49 1.32 -10.43
C PRO A 79 3.62 0.17 -10.97
N MET A 80 3.81 -1.07 -10.51
CA MET A 80 3.00 -2.23 -10.91
C MET A 80 1.55 -2.08 -10.43
N CYS A 81 1.34 -1.76 -9.16
CA CYS A 81 0.01 -1.61 -8.57
C CYS A 81 -0.72 -0.38 -9.12
N SER A 82 0.02 0.73 -9.33
CA SER A 82 -0.51 1.92 -10.01
C SER A 82 -0.92 1.60 -11.45
N GLY A 83 -0.11 0.82 -12.18
CA GLY A 83 -0.46 0.33 -13.52
C GLY A 83 -1.72 -0.52 -13.55
N ALA A 84 -1.93 -1.37 -12.53
CA ALA A 84 -3.17 -2.15 -12.40
C ALA A 84 -4.39 -1.24 -12.17
N ALA A 85 -4.27 -0.25 -11.27
CA ALA A 85 -5.34 0.72 -11.03
C ALA A 85 -5.71 1.50 -12.32
N LEU A 86 -4.71 1.93 -13.08
CA LEU A 86 -4.89 2.60 -14.38
C LEU A 86 -5.55 1.69 -15.42
N LEU A 87 -5.08 0.43 -15.55
CA LEU A 87 -5.61 -0.54 -16.50
C LEU A 87 -7.11 -0.80 -16.29
N PHE A 88 -7.51 -0.93 -15.02
CA PHE A 88 -8.90 -1.18 -14.66
C PHE A 88 -9.73 0.12 -14.53
N LYS A 89 -9.10 1.28 -14.72
CA LYS A 89 -9.75 2.61 -14.61
C LYS A 89 -10.42 2.84 -13.25
N ILE A 90 -9.75 2.41 -12.18
CA ILE A 90 -10.19 2.72 -10.82
C ILE A 90 -10.01 4.23 -10.60
N PRO A 91 -11.08 5.00 -10.34
CA PRO A 91 -11.02 6.46 -10.37
C PRO A 91 -10.47 7.09 -9.08
N HIS A 92 -10.37 6.33 -8.00
CA HIS A 92 -9.99 6.86 -6.69
C HIS A 92 -9.08 5.88 -5.94
N VAL A 93 -7.97 6.39 -5.43
CA VAL A 93 -7.01 5.66 -4.59
C VAL A 93 -6.80 6.42 -3.29
N ILE A 94 -7.06 5.77 -2.17
CA ILE A 94 -6.80 6.30 -0.82
C ILE A 94 -5.57 5.58 -0.26
N VAL A 95 -4.55 6.36 0.09
CA VAL A 95 -3.23 5.91 0.51
C VAL A 95 -3.04 6.19 1.98
N GLY A 96 -2.63 5.20 2.76
CA GLY A 96 -2.33 5.36 4.17
C GLY A 96 -1.13 6.26 4.39
N GLU A 97 -0.02 5.97 3.72
CA GLU A 97 1.20 6.77 3.83
C GLU A 97 2.05 6.70 2.55
N SER A 98 2.91 7.69 2.37
CA SER A 98 3.88 7.78 1.27
C SER A 98 5.27 8.23 1.76
N VAL A 99 5.53 8.06 3.07
CA VAL A 99 6.76 8.48 3.75
C VAL A 99 7.84 7.42 3.61
N THR A 100 7.49 6.15 3.86
CA THR A 100 8.45 5.03 3.79
C THR A 100 8.70 4.55 2.37
N PHE A 101 7.74 4.77 1.48
CA PHE A 101 7.87 4.54 0.05
C PHE A 101 6.93 5.47 -0.72
N GLN A 102 7.47 6.18 -1.69
CA GLN A 102 6.70 7.06 -2.57
C GLN A 102 6.57 6.41 -3.96
N GLY A 103 5.38 5.96 -4.28
CA GLY A 103 5.02 5.48 -5.61
C GLY A 103 4.78 6.62 -6.61
N PRO A 104 4.43 6.29 -7.86
CA PRO A 104 4.25 7.28 -8.94
C PRO A 104 2.87 7.97 -8.86
N GLN A 105 2.60 8.71 -7.78
CA GLN A 105 1.33 9.41 -7.57
C GLN A 105 1.00 10.35 -8.75
N ALA A 106 1.99 11.09 -9.24
CA ALA A 106 1.80 11.99 -10.39
C ALA A 106 1.34 11.27 -11.67
N LEU A 107 1.72 9.99 -11.86
CA LEU A 107 1.23 9.17 -12.97
C LEU A 107 -0.26 8.87 -12.83
N LEU A 108 -0.73 8.56 -11.64
CA LEU A 108 -2.15 8.32 -11.36
C LEU A 108 -2.95 9.60 -11.61
N GLU A 109 -2.54 10.72 -11.05
CA GLU A 109 -3.20 12.03 -11.18
C GLU A 109 -3.24 12.52 -12.63
N ALA A 110 -2.16 12.33 -13.40
CA ALA A 110 -2.09 12.65 -14.82
C ALA A 110 -3.04 11.80 -15.70
N ASN A 111 -3.59 10.73 -15.17
CA ASN A 111 -4.58 9.86 -15.80
C ASN A 111 -5.95 9.92 -15.10
N ASP A 112 -6.29 11.07 -14.53
CA ASP A 112 -7.58 11.38 -13.90
C ASP A 112 -7.94 10.48 -12.70
N VAL A 113 -6.96 9.84 -12.07
CA VAL A 113 -7.17 9.12 -10.81
C VAL A 113 -7.02 10.10 -9.64
N ARG A 114 -8.04 10.25 -8.83
CA ARG A 114 -7.95 11.01 -7.59
C ARG A 114 -7.12 10.23 -6.59
N VAL A 115 -6.06 10.85 -6.07
CA VAL A 115 -5.21 10.26 -5.02
C VAL A 115 -5.36 11.07 -3.74
N GLU A 116 -5.64 10.41 -2.63
CA GLU A 116 -5.73 11.01 -1.30
C GLU A 116 -4.76 10.29 -0.37
N VAL A 117 -3.79 11.02 0.18
CA VAL A 117 -2.78 10.49 1.11
C VAL A 117 -3.11 10.96 2.52
N LEU A 118 -3.33 10.02 3.43
CA LEU A 118 -3.76 10.28 4.81
C LEU A 118 -2.61 10.60 5.74
N GLN A 119 -1.39 10.15 5.40
CA GLN A 119 -0.19 10.18 6.25
C GLN A 119 -0.47 9.58 7.64
N ASP A 120 -1.08 8.40 7.62
CA ASP A 120 -1.47 7.67 8.82
C ASP A 120 -0.25 7.20 9.61
N ARG A 121 -0.17 7.66 10.85
CA ARG A 121 0.99 7.42 11.72
C ARG A 121 1.20 5.93 12.01
N GLU A 122 0.13 5.16 12.20
CA GLU A 122 0.23 3.73 12.46
C GLU A 122 0.81 2.97 11.27
N CYS A 123 0.40 3.32 10.05
CA CYS A 123 0.97 2.74 8.82
C CYS A 123 2.47 3.04 8.71
N ILE A 124 2.89 4.28 8.98
CA ILE A 124 4.30 4.67 8.96
C ILE A 124 5.09 3.89 10.01
N GLU A 125 4.62 3.83 11.26
CA GLU A 125 5.30 3.14 12.36
C GLU A 125 5.45 1.63 12.11
N MET A 126 4.42 0.98 11.57
CA MET A 126 4.49 -0.44 11.17
C MET A 126 5.55 -0.68 10.10
N MET A 127 5.57 0.17 9.06
CA MET A 127 6.55 0.05 7.99
C MET A 127 7.97 0.30 8.46
N VAL A 128 8.22 1.36 9.24
CA VAL A 128 9.55 1.66 9.79
C VAL A 128 10.05 0.51 10.67
N THR A 129 9.20 -0.02 11.54
CA THR A 129 9.54 -1.17 12.40
C THR A 129 9.89 -2.40 11.58
N PHE A 130 9.10 -2.69 10.53
CA PHE A 130 9.37 -3.80 9.62
C PHE A 130 10.68 -3.61 8.87
N MET A 131 10.90 -2.41 8.30
CA MET A 131 12.11 -2.07 7.53
C MET A 131 13.37 -2.22 8.40
N ALA A 132 13.34 -1.74 9.65
CA ALA A 132 14.46 -1.84 10.59
C ALA A 132 14.82 -3.28 10.92
N ALA A 133 13.84 -4.16 11.00
CA ALA A 133 14.04 -5.59 11.26
C ALA A 133 14.41 -6.40 10.00
N ASN A 134 14.16 -5.88 8.79
CA ASN A 134 14.25 -6.62 7.53
C ASN A 134 14.88 -5.77 6.40
N VAL A 135 16.00 -5.07 6.70
CA VAL A 135 16.63 -4.11 5.78
C VAL A 135 16.93 -4.72 4.41
N GLU A 136 17.56 -5.89 4.39
CA GLU A 136 17.97 -6.57 3.15
C GLU A 136 16.75 -7.01 2.33
N LEU A 137 15.74 -7.56 2.99
CA LEU A 137 14.50 -7.99 2.33
C LEU A 137 13.77 -6.81 1.72
N TRP A 138 13.62 -5.71 2.46
CA TRP A 138 12.94 -4.51 1.94
C TRP A 138 13.73 -3.85 0.81
N ALA A 139 15.05 -3.80 0.93
CA ALA A 139 15.93 -3.28 -0.14
C ALA A 139 15.75 -4.07 -1.45
N GLU A 140 15.68 -5.40 -1.37
CA GLU A 140 15.40 -6.26 -2.52
C GLU A 140 13.98 -6.01 -3.09
N ASP A 141 12.98 -5.86 -2.22
CA ASP A 141 11.58 -5.67 -2.61
C ASP A 141 11.35 -4.38 -3.42
N ILE A 142 12.12 -3.32 -3.15
CA ILE A 142 12.01 -2.02 -3.83
C ILE A 142 13.20 -1.71 -4.76
N ALA A 143 14.10 -2.68 -4.96
CA ALA A 143 15.26 -2.59 -5.86
C ALA A 143 16.23 -1.42 -5.53
N VAL A 144 16.56 -1.26 -4.24
CA VAL A 144 17.54 -0.29 -3.74
C VAL A 144 18.63 -1.01 -2.94
N SER A 145 19.69 -0.29 -2.51
CA SER A 145 20.70 -0.87 -1.62
C SER A 145 20.23 -0.90 -0.14
N PRO A 146 20.73 -1.84 0.68
CA PRO A 146 20.48 -1.84 2.11
C PRO A 146 20.91 -0.54 2.81
N GLU A 147 21.96 0.12 2.34
CA GLU A 147 22.43 1.40 2.86
C GLU A 147 21.43 2.54 2.60
N GLU A 148 20.75 2.52 1.46
CA GLU A 148 19.67 3.48 1.18
C GLU A 148 18.50 3.28 2.13
N VAL A 149 18.11 2.03 2.40
CA VAL A 149 17.04 1.71 3.37
C VAL A 149 17.42 2.20 4.77
N ARG A 150 18.65 1.95 5.24
CA ARG A 150 19.11 2.42 6.57
C ARG A 150 19.06 3.93 6.69
N ARG A 151 19.53 4.67 5.67
CA ARG A 151 19.48 6.14 5.64
C ARG A 151 18.05 6.66 5.68
N GLU A 152 17.16 5.99 4.97
CA GLU A 152 15.74 6.38 4.93
C GLU A 152 15.07 6.16 6.29
N ILE A 153 15.32 5.04 6.96
CA ILE A 153 14.85 4.77 8.32
C ILE A 153 15.30 5.89 9.27
N GLU A 154 16.60 6.21 9.29
CA GLU A 154 17.13 7.29 10.14
C GLU A 154 16.47 8.65 9.87
N ARG A 155 16.19 8.95 8.59
CA ARG A 155 15.52 10.19 8.19
C ARG A 155 14.10 10.26 8.75
N ILE A 156 13.36 9.16 8.61
CA ILE A 156 11.95 9.08 9.04
C ILE A 156 11.86 9.12 10.56
N GLU A 157 12.70 8.36 11.28
CA GLU A 157 12.73 8.35 12.75
C GLU A 157 13.01 9.73 13.33
N LYS A 158 13.95 10.49 12.74
CA LYS A 158 14.23 11.88 13.14
C LYS A 158 13.01 12.78 12.94
N HIS A 159 12.27 12.60 11.84
CA HIS A 159 11.07 13.37 11.55
C HIS A 159 9.95 13.06 12.56
N LEU A 160 9.68 11.77 12.79
CA LEU A 160 8.67 11.33 13.76
C LEU A 160 8.96 11.81 15.19
N ALA A 161 10.23 11.89 15.58
CA ALA A 161 10.64 12.39 16.89
C ALA A 161 10.49 13.92 17.03
N ALA A 162 10.50 14.67 15.93
CA ALA A 162 10.33 16.12 15.93
C ALA A 162 8.86 16.54 16.01
N ASP A 163 7.94 15.68 15.59
CA ASP A 163 6.49 15.95 15.54
C ASP A 163 5.72 15.42 16.78
N GLY A 164 6.40 14.85 17.75
CA GLY A 164 5.86 14.31 19.01
C GLY A 164 6.26 15.14 20.23
#